data_2f73990e7fd57b3bdefe8088889ded7b
#
_entry.id   2f73990e7fd57b3bdefe8088889ded7b
#
_cell.length_a   1.000
_cell.length_b   1.000
_cell.length_c   1.000
_cell.angle_alpha   90.00
_cell.angle_beta   90.00
_cell.angle_gamma   90.00
#
_symmetry.space_group_name_H-M   'P 1'
#
loop_
_entity.id
_entity.type
_entity.pdbx_description
1 polymer ?
#
loop_
_entity_poly.entity_id
_entity_poly.type
_entity_poly.pdbx_seq_one_letter_code
_entity_poly.pdbx_strand_id
1 'polypeptide(L)'
;MKKILACALLSLGLLAPAQAQTVNAGTYDVEGTNLDGSSYSGTATISLTSETTCSIEWSTGSTTSTGICMLYDNAFAAAYVLGDAVGLIVYEVKSDGSLEGAWTISGKNGSGTEVLTPQ
;
A
#
# COMPACT_ATOMS: atom_id res chain seq x y z
N MET A 1 -37.26 -34.86 2.37
CA MET A 1 -36.28 -35.57 1.60
C MET A 1 -35.64 -34.75 0.52
N LYS A 2 -36.45 -34.07 -0.28
CA LYS A 2 -35.96 -33.22 -1.34
C LYS A 2 -35.25 -31.95 -0.85
N LYS A 3 -35.52 -31.59 0.38
CA LYS A 3 -34.99 -30.38 1.01
C LYS A 3 -33.50 -30.49 1.32
N ILE A 4 -32.97 -31.69 1.44
CA ILE A 4 -31.58 -31.92 1.79
C ILE A 4 -30.64 -31.50 0.65
N LEU A 5 -31.07 -31.69 -0.59
CA LEU A 5 -30.27 -31.34 -1.75
C LEU A 5 -30.08 -29.81 -1.89
N ALA A 6 -31.07 -29.04 -1.49
CA ALA A 6 -30.97 -27.59 -1.57
C ALA A 6 -29.89 -27.02 -0.65
N CYS A 7 -29.70 -27.62 0.52
CA CYS A 7 -28.68 -27.19 1.47
C CYS A 7 -27.26 -27.42 0.95
N ALA A 8 -27.06 -28.52 0.24
CA ALA A 8 -25.75 -28.85 -0.30
C ALA A 8 -25.32 -27.85 -1.39
N LEU A 9 -26.27 -27.40 -2.18
CA LEU A 9 -25.99 -26.43 -3.24
C LEU A 9 -25.61 -25.06 -2.67
N LEU A 10 -26.25 -24.66 -1.58
CA LEU A 10 -25.94 -23.40 -0.93
C LEU A 10 -24.52 -23.35 -0.37
N SER A 11 -24.04 -24.46 0.20
CA SER A 11 -22.69 -24.48 0.73
C SER A 11 -21.62 -24.37 -0.34
N LEU A 12 -21.85 -24.83 -1.55
CA LEU A 12 -20.91 -24.66 -2.65
C LEU A 12 -20.79 -23.20 -3.11
N GLY A 13 -21.89 -22.45 -3.06
CA GLY A 13 -21.87 -21.04 -3.42
C GLY A 13 -21.06 -20.18 -2.46
N LEU A 14 -20.78 -20.66 -1.25
CA LEU A 14 -20.01 -19.92 -0.27
C LEU A 14 -18.50 -20.11 -0.40
N LEU A 15 -18.05 -20.95 -1.32
CA LEU A 15 -16.64 -21.28 -1.50
C LEU A 15 -15.98 -20.49 -2.66
N ALA A 16 -16.48 -19.32 -2.96
CA ALA A 16 -15.86 -18.46 -3.95
C ALA A 16 -14.44 -18.08 -3.48
N PRO A 17 -13.43 -18.15 -4.34
CA PRO A 17 -12.07 -17.79 -3.96
C PRO A 17 -12.00 -16.31 -3.61
N ALA A 18 -11.18 -15.99 -2.61
CA ALA A 18 -10.90 -14.61 -2.28
C ALA A 18 -10.15 -13.95 -3.44
N GLN A 19 -10.53 -12.73 -3.76
CA GLN A 19 -9.84 -11.96 -4.80
C GLN A 19 -8.51 -11.43 -4.27
N ALA A 20 -7.46 -11.54 -5.06
CA ALA A 20 -6.19 -10.93 -4.73
C ALA A 20 -6.34 -9.40 -4.75
N GLN A 21 -5.72 -8.73 -3.80
CA GLN A 21 -5.67 -7.27 -3.78
C GLN A 21 -4.80 -6.77 -4.91
N THR A 22 -5.12 -5.60 -5.43
CA THR A 22 -4.36 -4.95 -6.48
C THR A 22 -4.00 -3.54 -6.07
N VAL A 23 -2.85 -3.07 -6.54
CA VAL A 23 -2.45 -1.68 -6.41
C VAL A 23 -2.57 -1.05 -7.78
N ASN A 24 -3.29 0.06 -7.85
CA ASN A 24 -3.50 0.75 -9.12
C ASN A 24 -2.40 1.79 -9.36
N ALA A 25 -1.99 1.92 -10.62
CA ALA A 25 -1.11 3.01 -11.04
C ALA A 25 -1.87 4.34 -10.92
N GLY A 26 -1.13 5.41 -10.74
CA GLY A 26 -1.68 6.76 -10.73
C GLY A 26 -1.17 7.59 -9.57
N THR A 27 -1.84 8.69 -9.34
CA THR A 27 -1.49 9.65 -8.30
C THR A 27 -2.38 9.45 -7.08
N TYR A 28 -1.76 9.54 -5.92
CA TYR A 28 -2.40 9.34 -4.62
C TYR A 28 -2.16 10.57 -3.76
N ASP A 29 -3.14 10.92 -2.94
CA ASP A 29 -2.91 11.88 -1.86
C ASP A 29 -2.21 11.20 -0.71
N VAL A 30 -1.24 11.88 -0.10
CA VAL A 30 -0.44 11.36 1.00
C VAL A 30 -0.77 12.12 2.27
N GLU A 31 -1.05 11.37 3.33
CA GLU A 31 -1.19 11.87 4.69
C GLU A 31 -0.34 10.99 5.59
N GLY A 32 0.52 11.58 6.39
CA GLY A 32 1.40 10.79 7.23
C GLY A 32 1.85 11.50 8.49
N THR A 33 2.61 10.77 9.28
CA THR A 33 3.26 11.30 10.47
C THR A 33 4.76 11.03 10.38
N ASN A 34 5.53 12.01 10.80
CA ASN A 34 6.97 11.91 10.95
C ASN A 34 7.32 11.09 12.20
N LEU A 35 8.61 10.80 12.37
CA LEU A 35 9.10 10.02 13.53
C LEU A 35 8.79 10.71 14.85
N ASP A 36 8.71 12.03 14.86
CA ASP A 36 8.38 12.83 16.05
C ASP A 36 6.89 13.01 16.27
N GLY A 37 6.05 12.41 15.40
CA GLY A 37 4.59 12.50 15.50
C GLY A 37 3.98 13.67 14.78
N SER A 38 4.76 14.59 14.21
CA SER A 38 4.21 15.71 13.44
C SER A 38 3.65 15.22 12.11
N SER A 39 2.64 15.93 11.60
CA SER A 39 1.96 15.56 10.36
C SER A 39 2.68 16.06 9.11
N TYR A 40 2.55 15.31 8.02
CA TYR A 40 2.95 15.80 6.69
C TYR A 40 1.91 15.34 5.67
N SER A 41 1.91 16.01 4.52
CA SER A 41 1.03 15.66 3.41
C SER A 41 1.73 15.90 2.08
N GLY A 42 1.13 15.40 1.01
CA GLY A 42 1.65 15.58 -0.32
C GLY A 42 0.99 14.63 -1.30
N THR A 43 1.76 14.20 -2.30
CA THR A 43 1.31 13.26 -3.32
C THR A 43 2.33 12.16 -3.54
N ALA A 44 1.86 11.02 -4.04
CA ALA A 44 2.70 9.93 -4.49
C ALA A 44 2.20 9.45 -5.85
N THR A 45 3.11 9.08 -6.73
CA THR A 45 2.76 8.54 -8.05
C THR A 45 3.34 7.16 -8.19
N ILE A 46 2.47 6.20 -8.50
CA ILE A 46 2.83 4.80 -8.70
C ILE A 46 2.76 4.48 -10.19
N SER A 47 3.85 3.94 -10.72
CA SER A 47 3.96 3.50 -12.11
C SER A 47 4.30 2.02 -12.13
N LEU A 48 3.39 1.20 -12.69
CA LEU A 48 3.57 -0.25 -12.71
C LEU A 48 4.69 -0.66 -13.68
N THR A 49 5.55 -1.57 -13.24
CA THR A 49 6.56 -2.20 -14.08
C THR A 49 6.20 -3.65 -14.41
N SER A 50 5.27 -4.22 -13.64
CA SER A 50 4.63 -5.51 -13.90
C SER A 50 3.33 -5.57 -13.11
N GLU A 51 2.67 -6.72 -13.09
CA GLU A 51 1.45 -6.89 -12.27
C GLU A 51 1.72 -6.76 -10.77
N THR A 52 2.94 -7.01 -10.34
CA THR A 52 3.28 -7.03 -8.92
C THR A 52 4.42 -6.09 -8.53
N THR A 53 5.03 -5.41 -9.50
CA THR A 53 6.15 -4.50 -9.23
C THR A 53 5.89 -3.12 -9.79
N CYS A 54 6.52 -2.11 -9.20
CA CYS A 54 6.31 -0.72 -9.57
C CYS A 54 7.49 0.16 -9.19
N SER A 55 7.47 1.36 -9.74
CA SER A 55 8.25 2.47 -9.21
C SER A 55 7.30 3.44 -8.52
N ILE A 56 7.81 4.20 -7.57
CA ILE A 56 7.01 5.13 -6.80
C ILE A 56 7.82 6.40 -6.55
N GLU A 57 7.14 7.54 -6.62
CA GLU A 57 7.75 8.83 -6.34
C GLU A 57 6.84 9.58 -5.39
N TRP A 58 7.40 10.10 -4.30
CA TRP A 58 6.68 10.95 -3.34
C TRP A 58 7.13 12.38 -3.48
N SER A 59 6.18 13.29 -3.31
CA SER A 59 6.44 14.71 -3.20
C SER A 59 5.69 15.21 -1.96
N THR A 60 6.43 15.43 -0.87
CA THR A 60 5.86 15.80 0.42
C THR A 60 6.57 17.04 0.93
N GLY A 61 5.84 18.14 1.05
CA GLY A 61 6.44 19.44 1.37
C GLY A 61 7.44 19.84 0.31
N SER A 62 8.67 20.14 0.71
CA SER A 62 9.77 20.48 -0.22
C SER A 62 10.64 19.26 -0.56
N THR A 63 10.22 18.06 -0.15
CA THR A 63 11.02 16.84 -0.26
C THR A 63 10.49 15.94 -1.37
N THR A 64 11.39 15.40 -2.20
CA THR A 64 11.06 14.41 -3.21
C THR A 64 11.88 13.16 -2.94
N SER A 65 11.22 12.00 -2.98
CA SER A 65 11.90 10.71 -2.85
C SER A 65 11.38 9.76 -3.91
N THR A 66 12.22 8.82 -4.32
CA THR A 66 11.89 7.84 -5.34
C THR A 66 12.27 6.45 -4.85
N GLY A 67 11.55 5.45 -5.33
CA GLY A 67 11.79 4.08 -4.92
C GLY A 67 11.20 3.05 -5.85
N ILE A 68 11.36 1.82 -5.42
CA ILE A 68 10.76 0.65 -6.07
C ILE A 68 9.77 0.03 -5.11
N CYS A 69 8.78 -0.64 -5.65
CA CYS A 69 7.72 -1.24 -4.83
C CYS A 69 7.28 -2.58 -5.39
N MET A 70 6.70 -3.39 -4.53
CA MET A 70 6.12 -4.66 -4.94
C MET A 70 4.96 -5.06 -4.06
N LEU A 71 4.03 -5.78 -4.66
CA LEU A 71 2.85 -6.32 -4.00
C LEU A 71 3.02 -7.82 -3.80
N TYR A 72 2.81 -8.28 -2.58
CA TYR A 72 2.73 -9.71 -2.26
C TYR A 72 1.54 -9.92 -1.34
N ASP A 73 0.56 -10.71 -1.79
CA ASP A 73 -0.73 -10.86 -1.11
C ASP A 73 -1.35 -9.48 -0.83
N ASN A 74 -1.53 -9.15 0.44
CA ASN A 74 -2.12 -7.89 0.87
C ASN A 74 -1.07 -6.88 1.35
N ALA A 75 0.21 -7.21 1.24
CA ALA A 75 1.30 -6.36 1.66
C ALA A 75 1.92 -5.67 0.44
N PHE A 76 2.00 -4.36 0.52
CA PHE A 76 2.62 -3.53 -0.51
C PHE A 76 3.84 -2.86 0.11
N ALA A 77 5.01 -3.26 -0.33
CA ALA A 77 6.27 -2.81 0.25
C ALA A 77 7.03 -1.91 -0.73
N ALA A 78 7.70 -0.92 -0.21
CA ALA A 78 8.56 -0.05 -0.99
C ALA A 78 9.87 0.24 -0.27
N ALA A 79 10.93 0.39 -1.04
CA ALA A 79 12.19 0.92 -0.57
C ALA A 79 12.44 2.22 -1.32
N TYR A 80 12.89 3.24 -0.64
CA TYR A 80 13.09 4.55 -1.24
C TYR A 80 14.41 5.17 -0.84
N VAL A 81 14.85 6.12 -1.66
CA VAL A 81 16.08 6.89 -1.43
C VAL A 81 15.69 8.34 -1.20
N LEU A 82 16.27 8.92 -0.16
CA LEU A 82 16.10 10.33 0.19
C LEU A 82 17.48 10.88 0.54
N GLY A 83 18.11 11.58 -0.42
CA GLY A 83 19.49 11.98 -0.29
C GLY A 83 20.39 10.75 -0.12
N ASP A 84 21.16 10.70 0.98
CA ASP A 84 22.02 9.55 1.29
C ASP A 84 21.34 8.48 2.13
N ALA A 85 20.09 8.73 2.52
CA ALA A 85 19.33 7.80 3.37
C ALA A 85 18.53 6.83 2.54
N VAL A 86 18.30 5.63 3.10
CA VAL A 86 17.44 4.61 2.51
C VAL A 86 16.28 4.38 3.48
N GLY A 87 15.08 4.36 2.94
CA GLY A 87 13.88 4.11 3.73
C GLY A 87 13.13 2.90 3.27
N LEU A 88 12.28 2.41 4.15
CA LEU A 88 11.36 1.30 3.90
C LEU A 88 9.96 1.72 4.32
N ILE A 89 8.99 1.27 3.56
CA ILE A 89 7.59 1.47 3.92
C ILE A 89 6.82 0.21 3.57
N VAL A 90 5.89 -0.17 4.43
CA VAL A 90 5.00 -1.31 4.21
C VAL A 90 3.58 -0.84 4.42
N TYR A 91 2.75 -1.08 3.41
CA TYR A 91 1.32 -0.76 3.46
C TYR A 91 0.49 -2.03 3.44
N GLU A 92 -0.66 -1.96 4.08
CA GLU A 92 -1.76 -2.89 3.86
C GLU A 92 -2.66 -2.31 2.77
N VAL A 93 -3.00 -3.12 1.79
CA VAL A 93 -3.91 -2.71 0.71
C VAL A 93 -5.34 -2.83 1.22
N LYS A 94 -6.08 -1.73 1.19
CA LYS A 94 -7.46 -1.66 1.67
C LYS A 94 -8.44 -1.91 0.53
N SER A 95 -9.65 -2.33 0.89
CA SER A 95 -10.69 -2.65 -0.10
C SER A 95 -11.15 -1.44 -0.93
N ASP A 96 -10.96 -0.23 -0.41
CA ASP A 96 -11.30 1.01 -1.12
C ASP A 96 -10.18 1.51 -2.03
N GLY A 97 -9.08 0.76 -2.14
CA GLY A 97 -7.92 1.14 -2.94
C GLY A 97 -6.91 1.98 -2.22
N SER A 98 -7.16 2.38 -0.98
CA SER A 98 -6.17 3.11 -0.19
C SER A 98 -5.09 2.17 0.34
N LEU A 99 -3.96 2.74 0.71
CA LEU A 99 -2.80 2.03 1.23
C LEU A 99 -2.47 2.65 2.58
N GLU A 100 -2.45 1.83 3.63
CA GLU A 100 -2.16 2.31 4.99
C GLU A 100 -0.96 1.57 5.55
N GLY A 101 0.01 2.32 6.06
CA GLY A 101 1.22 1.67 6.51
C GLY A 101 2.09 2.47 7.44
N ALA A 102 3.30 1.94 7.60
CA ALA A 102 4.32 2.50 8.47
C ALA A 102 5.65 2.52 7.72
N TRP A 103 6.47 3.49 8.04
CA TRP A 103 7.77 3.68 7.39
C TRP A 103 8.87 3.95 8.41
N THR A 104 10.10 3.68 7.99
CA THR A 104 11.31 4.01 8.74
C THR A 104 12.40 4.44 7.76
N ILE A 105 13.48 4.97 8.28
CA ILE A 105 14.59 5.48 7.47
C ILE A 105 15.92 5.19 8.16
N SER A 106 16.95 4.93 7.36
CA SER A 106 18.28 4.63 7.90
C SER A 106 18.83 5.82 8.68
N GLY A 107 19.58 5.53 9.73
CA GLY A 107 20.19 6.54 10.58
C GLY A 107 19.26 7.11 11.65
N LYS A 108 18.01 6.65 11.72
CA LYS A 108 17.03 7.11 12.72
C LYS A 108 16.32 5.92 13.35
N ASN A 109 15.79 6.12 14.54
CA ASN A 109 15.05 5.10 15.28
C ASN A 109 13.55 5.42 15.24
N GLY A 110 12.74 4.37 15.26
CA GLY A 110 11.29 4.51 15.28
C GLY A 110 10.67 4.45 13.90
N SER A 111 9.39 4.75 13.85
CA SER A 111 8.62 4.69 12.62
C SER A 111 7.61 5.83 12.55
N GLY A 112 7.27 6.21 11.32
CA GLY A 112 6.15 7.09 11.03
C GLY A 112 5.03 6.31 10.40
N THR A 113 3.92 6.97 10.10
CA THR A 113 2.77 6.38 9.43
C THR A 113 2.52 7.07 8.10
N GLU A 114 1.83 6.39 7.21
CA GLU A 114 1.44 6.99 5.93
C GLU A 114 0.19 6.31 5.37
N VAL A 115 -0.70 7.13 4.86
CA VAL A 115 -1.89 6.68 4.14
C VAL A 115 -1.86 7.30 2.75
N LEU A 116 -2.02 6.46 1.73
CA LEU A 116 -2.17 6.89 0.34
C LEU A 116 -3.61 6.66 -0.08
N THR A 117 -4.24 7.72 -0.56
CA THR A 117 -5.63 7.68 -1.03
C THR A 117 -5.64 7.98 -2.53
N PRO A 118 -6.22 7.12 -3.36
CA PRO A 118 -6.31 7.37 -4.81
C PRO A 118 -7.03 8.69 -5.10
N GLN A 119 -6.48 9.45 -6.03
CA GLN A 119 -7.14 10.65 -6.52
C GLN A 119 -8.25 10.34 -7.51
#